data_7699317235a1c7c462e5f985153dd118
#
_entry.id   7699317235a1c7c462e5f985153dd118
#
_cell.length_a   1.000
_cell.length_b   1.000
_cell.length_c   1.000
_cell.angle_alpha   90.00
_cell.angle_beta   90.00
_cell.angle_gamma   90.00
#
_symmetry.space_group_name_H-M   'P 1'
#
loop_
_entity.id
_entity.type
_entity.pdbx_description
1 polymer ?
#
loop_
_entity_poly.entity_id
_entity_poly.type
_entity_poly.pdbx_seq_one_letter_code
_entity_poly.pdbx_strand_id
1 'polypeptide(L)'
;MKFFWKINQFKFKNKKIINQVNRCLYGDNMKIKYATMIVNDMDESIKFYREVMGFEIDSQYDLGQAGAITLLKGEGETMVEIIKNPVDEPGLFSIGMEVEDLKATVKELKSKGAKITMEPIPITVGSLAFLEDPNGVRIALIQHH
;
A
#
# COMPACT_ATOMS: atom_id res chain seq x y z
N MET A 1 11.98 27.33 14.78
CA MET A 1 10.84 27.94 14.08
C MET A 1 11.20 28.84 12.92
N LYS A 2 12.22 29.68 12.99
CA LYS A 2 12.66 30.54 11.85
C LYS A 2 13.22 29.76 10.64
N PHE A 3 13.71 28.54 10.83
CA PHE A 3 14.26 27.69 9.77
C PHE A 3 13.16 27.09 8.89
N PHE A 4 12.02 26.70 9.48
CA PHE A 4 10.86 26.16 8.75
C PHE A 4 10.20 27.19 7.84
N TRP A 5 10.19 28.46 8.24
CA TRP A 5 9.55 29.55 7.48
C TRP A 5 10.34 29.91 6.22
N LYS A 6 11.68 29.80 6.26
CA LYS A 6 12.54 30.07 5.09
C LYS A 6 12.46 29.01 3.99
N ILE A 7 12.20 27.75 4.34
CA ILE A 7 12.05 26.66 3.36
C ILE A 7 10.76 26.82 2.54
N ASN A 8 9.69 27.32 3.14
CA ASN A 8 8.40 27.57 2.46
C ASN A 8 8.47 28.75 1.45
N GLN A 9 9.48 29.58 1.50
CA GLN A 9 9.64 30.72 0.56
C GLN A 9 10.40 30.33 -0.73
N PHE A 10 11.10 29.21 -0.75
CA PHE A 10 11.73 28.70 -1.96
C PHE A 10 10.69 27.92 -2.77
N LYS A 11 10.10 28.54 -3.79
CA LYS A 11 9.34 27.86 -4.83
C LYS A 11 10.29 26.96 -5.63
N PHE A 12 10.46 25.71 -5.19
CA PHE A 12 11.15 24.70 -5.99
C PHE A 12 10.33 24.44 -7.26
N LYS A 13 10.84 24.84 -8.42
CA LYS A 13 10.20 24.63 -9.72
C LYS A 13 10.18 23.15 -10.16
N ASN A 14 10.85 22.26 -9.44
CA ASN A 14 11.03 20.87 -9.82
C ASN A 14 10.51 19.92 -8.72
N LYS A 15 9.39 19.25 -9.00
CA LYS A 15 8.75 18.28 -8.10
C LYS A 15 9.72 17.17 -7.65
N LYS A 16 10.66 16.79 -8.50
CA LYS A 16 11.66 15.76 -8.21
C LYS A 16 12.66 16.23 -7.13
N ILE A 17 13.04 17.49 -7.14
CA ILE A 17 13.93 18.09 -6.12
C ILE A 17 13.21 18.23 -4.79
N ILE A 18 11.93 18.64 -4.82
CA ILE A 18 11.10 18.75 -3.60
C ILE A 18 10.97 17.37 -2.93
N ASN A 19 10.68 16.33 -3.71
CA ASN A 19 10.57 14.96 -3.19
C ASN A 19 11.89 14.48 -2.60
N GLN A 20 13.03 14.79 -3.24
CA GLN A 20 14.35 14.42 -2.74
C GLN A 20 14.72 15.14 -1.44
N VAL A 21 14.37 16.41 -1.30
CA VAL A 21 14.56 17.18 -0.06
C VAL A 21 13.65 16.67 1.05
N ASN A 22 12.40 16.37 0.75
CA ASN A 22 11.47 15.78 1.72
C ASN A 22 11.95 14.40 2.18
N ARG A 23 12.49 13.58 1.28
CA ARG A 23 13.10 12.29 1.60
C ARG A 23 14.26 12.40 2.58
N CYS A 24 15.14 13.39 2.38
CA CYS A 24 16.25 13.67 3.29
C CYS A 24 15.81 14.17 4.67
N LEU A 25 14.68 14.90 4.74
CA LEU A 25 14.19 15.50 5.99
C LEU A 25 13.21 14.62 6.77
N TYR A 26 12.39 13.84 6.07
CA TYR A 26 11.24 13.12 6.66
C TYR A 26 11.24 11.62 6.37
N GLY A 27 12.18 11.09 5.59
CA GLY A 27 12.17 9.72 5.08
C GLY A 27 11.21 9.56 3.87
N ASP A 28 11.04 8.33 3.40
CA ASP A 28 10.08 8.04 2.34
C ASP A 28 8.65 8.32 2.83
N ASN A 29 7.89 9.08 2.03
CA ASN A 29 6.47 9.30 2.28
C ASN A 29 5.69 8.03 1.96
N MET A 30 5.61 7.12 2.93
CA MET A 30 4.74 5.95 2.83
C MET A 30 3.30 6.37 3.04
N LYS A 31 2.42 5.99 2.11
CA LYS A 31 0.97 6.22 2.22
C LYS A 31 0.28 4.89 2.43
N ILE A 32 -0.63 4.80 3.38
CA ILE A 32 -1.55 3.66 3.47
C ILE A 32 -2.47 3.73 2.26
N LYS A 33 -2.34 2.74 1.38
CA LYS A 33 -3.10 2.65 0.13
C LYS A 33 -4.20 1.59 0.19
N TYR A 34 -3.92 0.47 0.83
CA TYR A 34 -4.82 -0.67 0.87
C TYR A 34 -5.00 -1.22 2.29
N ALA A 35 -6.24 -1.54 2.64
CA ALA A 35 -6.56 -2.52 3.66
C ALA A 35 -6.94 -3.81 2.93
N THR A 36 -6.06 -4.82 2.97
CA THR A 36 -6.23 -6.07 2.21
C THR A 36 -6.86 -7.14 3.08
N MET A 37 -7.96 -7.70 2.62
CA MET A 37 -8.72 -8.73 3.32
C MET A 37 -8.90 -9.97 2.46
N ILE A 38 -8.77 -11.13 3.07
CA ILE A 38 -9.17 -12.40 2.45
C ILE A 38 -10.65 -12.62 2.73
N VAL A 39 -11.41 -13.04 1.72
CA VAL A 39 -12.83 -13.28 1.82
C VAL A 39 -13.19 -14.68 1.30
N ASN A 40 -14.21 -15.29 1.89
CA ASN A 40 -14.73 -16.59 1.45
C ASN A 40 -15.63 -16.49 0.22
N ASP A 41 -16.48 -15.45 0.19
CA ASP A 41 -17.41 -15.18 -0.88
C ASP A 41 -17.22 -13.76 -1.39
N MET A 42 -16.81 -13.65 -2.67
CA MET A 42 -16.52 -12.38 -3.31
C MET A 42 -17.79 -11.56 -3.51
N ASP A 43 -18.86 -12.17 -3.97
CA ASP A 43 -20.10 -11.46 -4.31
C ASP A 43 -20.80 -10.95 -3.04
N GLU A 44 -20.85 -11.74 -1.99
CA GLU A 44 -21.39 -11.35 -0.69
C GLU A 44 -20.57 -10.19 -0.10
N SER A 45 -19.24 -10.25 -0.20
CA SER A 45 -18.35 -9.21 0.31
C SER A 45 -18.48 -7.91 -0.50
N ILE A 46 -18.52 -7.97 -1.81
CA ILE A 46 -18.78 -6.81 -2.67
C ILE A 46 -20.13 -6.18 -2.32
N LYS A 47 -21.17 -6.98 -2.17
CA LYS A 47 -22.50 -6.51 -1.80
C LYS A 47 -22.48 -5.77 -0.46
N PHE A 48 -21.81 -6.31 0.55
CA PHE A 48 -21.66 -5.66 1.85
C PHE A 48 -20.99 -4.29 1.73
N TYR A 49 -19.83 -4.20 1.09
CA TYR A 49 -19.11 -2.92 0.97
C TYR A 49 -19.87 -1.90 0.13
N ARG A 50 -20.61 -2.32 -0.89
CA ARG A 50 -21.39 -1.41 -1.74
C ARG A 50 -22.71 -0.97 -1.10
N GLU A 51 -23.51 -1.92 -0.66
CA GLU A 51 -24.89 -1.63 -0.22
C GLU A 51 -24.97 -1.19 1.25
N VAL A 52 -24.09 -1.70 2.10
CA VAL A 52 -24.07 -1.36 3.53
C VAL A 52 -23.08 -0.22 3.81
N MET A 53 -21.87 -0.29 3.27
CA MET A 53 -20.81 0.69 3.54
C MET A 53 -20.79 1.85 2.55
N GLY A 54 -21.50 1.76 1.42
CA GLY A 54 -21.57 2.83 0.41
C GLY A 54 -20.32 2.98 -0.44
N PHE A 55 -19.49 1.95 -0.54
CA PHE A 55 -18.28 1.97 -1.36
C PHE A 55 -18.61 1.70 -2.84
N GLU A 56 -17.73 2.14 -3.73
CA GLU A 56 -17.79 1.86 -5.16
C GLU A 56 -16.68 0.90 -5.57
N ILE A 57 -16.96 0.07 -6.59
CA ILE A 57 -15.91 -0.76 -7.21
C ILE A 57 -15.01 0.17 -8.02
N ASP A 58 -13.70 0.14 -7.70
CA ASP A 58 -12.67 0.82 -8.47
C ASP A 58 -12.18 -0.08 -9.62
N SER A 59 -11.78 -1.30 -9.29
CA SER A 59 -11.27 -2.28 -10.26
C SER A 59 -11.45 -3.71 -9.78
N GLN A 60 -11.45 -4.65 -10.74
CA GLN A 60 -11.57 -6.08 -10.49
C GLN A 60 -10.60 -6.86 -11.36
N TYR A 61 -10.01 -7.89 -10.79
CA TYR A 61 -9.04 -8.76 -11.45
C TYR A 61 -9.43 -10.22 -11.24
N ASP A 62 -9.61 -10.94 -12.32
CA ASP A 62 -9.77 -12.40 -12.30
C ASP A 62 -8.39 -13.04 -12.52
N LEU A 63 -7.94 -13.82 -11.56
CA LEU A 63 -6.65 -14.52 -11.60
C LEU A 63 -6.83 -16.01 -11.91
N GLY A 64 -8.00 -16.41 -12.42
CA GLY A 64 -8.32 -17.80 -12.73
C GLY A 64 -8.26 -18.68 -11.49
N GLN A 65 -7.49 -19.76 -11.54
CA GLN A 65 -7.35 -20.70 -10.42
C GLN A 65 -6.67 -20.08 -9.18
N ALA A 66 -5.91 -18.99 -9.34
CA ALA A 66 -5.29 -18.29 -8.23
C ALA A 66 -6.28 -17.44 -7.42
N GLY A 67 -7.49 -17.19 -7.96
CA GLY A 67 -8.55 -16.46 -7.27
C GLY A 67 -8.99 -15.18 -7.98
N ALA A 68 -9.45 -14.21 -7.20
CA ALA A 68 -9.92 -12.92 -7.69
C ALA A 68 -9.59 -11.79 -6.71
N ILE A 69 -9.46 -10.58 -7.22
CA ILE A 69 -9.21 -9.36 -6.45
C ILE A 69 -10.25 -8.31 -6.85
N THR A 70 -10.83 -7.63 -5.87
CA THR A 70 -11.67 -6.45 -6.10
C THR A 70 -11.17 -5.31 -5.23
N LEU A 71 -10.95 -4.16 -5.83
CA LEU A 71 -10.66 -2.91 -5.15
C LEU A 71 -11.93 -2.08 -5.00
N LEU A 72 -12.18 -1.64 -3.78
CA LEU A 72 -13.36 -0.87 -3.39
C LEU A 72 -12.90 0.44 -2.76
N LYS A 73 -13.46 1.54 -3.23
CA LYS A 73 -13.12 2.88 -2.73
C LYS A 73 -14.31 3.55 -2.04
N GLY A 74 -14.03 4.21 -0.92
CA GLY A 74 -14.90 5.20 -0.31
C GLY A 74 -14.44 6.62 -0.65
N GLU A 75 -14.63 7.55 0.27
CA GLU A 75 -13.98 8.86 0.19
C GLU A 75 -12.48 8.74 0.55
N GLY A 76 -11.64 9.49 -0.14
CA GLY A 76 -10.21 9.49 0.09
C GLY A 76 -9.41 8.52 -0.78
N GLU A 77 -8.10 8.39 -0.50
CA GLU A 77 -7.16 7.64 -1.35
C GLU A 77 -6.98 6.18 -0.91
N THR A 78 -7.28 5.84 0.33
CA THR A 78 -7.16 4.47 0.85
C THR A 78 -8.33 3.61 0.38
N MET A 79 -8.02 2.43 -0.14
CA MET A 79 -9.02 1.47 -0.65
C MET A 79 -9.08 0.22 0.20
N VAL A 80 -10.22 -0.45 0.18
CA VAL A 80 -10.36 -1.83 0.63
C VAL A 80 -10.06 -2.74 -0.55
N GLU A 81 -9.08 -3.61 -0.39
CA GLU A 81 -8.77 -4.68 -1.34
C GLU A 81 -9.30 -5.99 -0.78
N ILE A 82 -10.23 -6.63 -1.48
CA ILE A 82 -10.72 -7.95 -1.10
C ILE A 82 -10.19 -9.01 -2.07
N ILE A 83 -9.65 -10.07 -1.51
CA ILE A 83 -9.04 -11.17 -2.24
C ILE A 83 -9.76 -12.46 -1.87
N LYS A 84 -10.23 -13.20 -2.88
CA LYS A 84 -10.64 -14.59 -2.74
C LYS A 84 -9.57 -15.47 -3.33
N ASN A 85 -8.99 -16.33 -2.52
CA ASN A 85 -8.05 -17.35 -2.95
C ASN A 85 -8.27 -18.65 -2.18
N PRO A 86 -7.78 -19.81 -2.67
CA PRO A 86 -7.99 -21.10 -2.05
C PRO A 86 -7.06 -21.42 -0.88
N VAL A 87 -6.14 -20.53 -0.53
CA VAL A 87 -5.03 -20.83 0.39
C VAL A 87 -5.16 -20.16 1.74
N ASP A 88 -5.54 -18.88 1.75
CA ASP A 88 -5.53 -18.07 2.96
C ASP A 88 -6.89 -18.05 3.67
N GLU A 89 -6.84 -17.97 5.00
CA GLU A 89 -8.04 -17.86 5.84
C GLU A 89 -8.65 -16.45 5.76
N PRO A 90 -9.99 -16.33 5.89
CA PRO A 90 -10.65 -15.03 5.89
C PRO A 90 -10.20 -14.11 7.01
N GLY A 91 -10.09 -12.84 6.72
CA GLY A 91 -9.74 -11.79 7.66
C GLY A 91 -8.78 -10.76 7.10
N LEU A 92 -8.26 -9.91 7.97
CA LEU A 92 -7.26 -8.91 7.59
C LEU A 92 -5.95 -9.63 7.21
N PHE A 93 -5.52 -9.43 5.99
CA PHE A 93 -4.31 -10.05 5.43
C PHE A 93 -3.09 -9.15 5.54
N SER A 94 -3.21 -7.89 5.16
CA SER A 94 -2.12 -6.92 5.22
C SER A 94 -2.62 -5.47 5.17
N ILE A 95 -1.74 -4.56 5.58
CA ILE A 95 -1.87 -3.13 5.32
C ILE A 95 -0.90 -2.78 4.20
N GLY A 96 -1.42 -2.32 3.07
CA GLY A 96 -0.64 -1.94 1.91
C GLY A 96 -0.19 -0.49 1.97
N MET A 97 1.10 -0.26 1.84
CA MET A 97 1.70 1.07 1.81
C MET A 97 2.34 1.32 0.46
N GLU A 98 1.95 2.41 -0.18
CA GLU A 98 2.55 2.86 -1.44
C GLU A 98 3.86 3.60 -1.18
N VAL A 99 4.89 3.26 -1.95
CA VAL A 99 6.23 3.86 -1.89
C VAL A 99 6.71 4.25 -3.28
N GLU A 100 7.58 5.24 -3.39
CA GLU A 100 8.10 5.70 -4.68
C GLU A 100 9.24 4.84 -5.22
N ASP A 101 10.08 4.30 -4.34
CA ASP A 101 11.22 3.43 -4.67
C ASP A 101 11.31 2.28 -3.68
N LEU A 102 10.75 1.14 -4.06
CA LEU A 102 10.65 -0.04 -3.20
C LEU A 102 12.01 -0.57 -2.75
N LYS A 103 13.00 -0.60 -3.66
CA LYS A 103 14.32 -1.14 -3.33
C LYS A 103 15.06 -0.25 -2.33
N ALA A 104 15.01 1.06 -2.54
CA ALA A 104 15.62 2.02 -1.62
C ALA A 104 14.91 2.01 -0.27
N THR A 105 13.57 1.97 -0.27
CA THR A 105 12.76 1.88 0.96
C THR A 105 13.07 0.63 1.76
N VAL A 106 13.10 -0.55 1.13
CA VAL A 106 13.43 -1.80 1.81
C VAL A 106 14.85 -1.77 2.40
N LYS A 107 15.83 -1.23 1.66
CA LYS A 107 17.19 -1.06 2.15
C LYS A 107 17.25 -0.15 3.38
N GLU A 108 16.55 0.96 3.36
CA GLU A 108 16.48 1.90 4.48
C GLU A 108 15.81 1.26 5.70
N LEU A 109 14.66 0.61 5.52
CA LEU A 109 13.95 -0.05 6.60
C LEU A 109 14.78 -1.18 7.25
N LYS A 110 15.51 -1.96 6.46
CA LYS A 110 16.47 -2.93 6.97
C LYS A 110 17.54 -2.30 7.85
N SER A 111 18.09 -1.15 7.44
CA SER A 111 19.11 -0.44 8.22
C SER A 111 18.57 0.08 9.55
N LYS A 112 17.25 0.28 9.64
CA LYS A 112 16.53 0.65 10.87
C LYS A 112 16.03 -0.55 11.69
N GLY A 113 16.32 -1.77 11.24
CA GLY A 113 15.99 -3.00 11.97
C GLY A 113 14.63 -3.61 11.60
N ALA A 114 14.00 -3.21 10.51
CA ALA A 114 12.74 -3.81 10.08
C ALA A 114 12.93 -5.29 9.68
N LYS A 115 11.95 -6.12 10.05
CA LYS A 115 11.88 -7.53 9.69
C LYS A 115 11.25 -7.68 8.31
N ILE A 116 12.07 -7.75 7.26
CA ILE A 116 11.61 -8.03 5.90
C ILE A 116 11.31 -9.52 5.79
N THR A 117 10.07 -9.86 5.43
CA THR A 117 9.61 -11.26 5.28
C THR A 117 9.58 -11.71 3.83
N MET A 118 9.50 -10.76 2.89
CA MET A 118 9.65 -11.02 1.46
C MET A 118 10.40 -9.86 0.79
N GLU A 119 11.48 -10.18 0.11
CA GLU A 119 12.25 -9.21 -0.69
C GLU A 119 11.43 -8.70 -1.88
N PRO A 120 11.80 -7.54 -2.46
CA PRO A 120 11.10 -6.99 -3.60
C PRO A 120 11.01 -7.95 -4.78
N ILE A 121 9.79 -8.24 -5.22
CA ILE A 121 9.47 -9.02 -6.41
C ILE A 121 8.64 -8.20 -7.38
N PRO A 122 8.77 -8.44 -8.70
CA PRO A 122 7.89 -7.82 -9.68
C PRO A 122 6.48 -8.43 -9.60
N ILE A 123 5.47 -7.59 -9.78
CA ILE A 123 4.07 -7.97 -9.96
C ILE A 123 3.49 -7.24 -11.18
N THR A 124 2.29 -7.61 -11.60
CA THR A 124 1.65 -7.03 -12.80
C THR A 124 1.54 -5.50 -12.78
N VAL A 125 1.31 -4.92 -11.61
CA VAL A 125 1.09 -3.47 -11.43
C VAL A 125 2.30 -2.72 -10.89
N GLY A 126 3.46 -3.39 -10.73
CA GLY A 126 4.66 -2.77 -10.19
C GLY A 126 5.59 -3.74 -9.49
N SER A 127 5.92 -3.47 -8.25
CA SER A 127 6.76 -4.32 -7.39
C SER A 127 6.23 -4.36 -5.97
N LEU A 128 6.42 -5.49 -5.29
CA LEU A 128 5.89 -5.77 -3.96
C LEU A 128 6.97 -6.34 -3.04
N ALA A 129 6.94 -5.95 -1.78
CA ALA A 129 7.72 -6.55 -0.70
C ALA A 129 6.84 -6.67 0.55
N PHE A 130 7.21 -7.57 1.48
CA PHE A 130 6.53 -7.66 2.77
C PHE A 130 7.49 -7.49 3.93
N LEU A 131 6.98 -6.89 5.00
CA LEU A 131 7.59 -6.85 6.31
C LEU A 131 6.54 -7.09 7.39
N GLU A 132 6.99 -7.30 8.61
CA GLU A 132 6.12 -7.42 9.78
C GLU A 132 6.42 -6.32 10.80
N ASP A 133 5.36 -5.86 11.44
CA ASP A 133 5.47 -5.02 12.62
C ASP A 133 5.86 -5.83 13.87
N PRO A 134 6.12 -5.21 15.04
CA PRO A 134 6.47 -5.94 16.27
C PRO A 134 5.39 -6.91 16.77
N ASN A 135 4.15 -6.77 16.32
CA ASN A 135 3.03 -7.63 16.70
C ASN A 135 2.72 -8.72 15.66
N GLY A 136 3.53 -8.81 14.60
CA GLY A 136 3.33 -9.76 13.50
C GLY A 136 2.32 -9.30 12.45
N VAL A 137 1.90 -8.03 12.46
CA VAL A 137 1.03 -7.49 11.42
C VAL A 137 1.81 -7.38 10.11
N ARG A 138 1.28 -8.01 9.06
CA ARG A 138 1.87 -7.97 7.73
C ARG A 138 1.67 -6.61 7.08
N ILE A 139 2.76 -6.02 6.62
CA ILE A 139 2.77 -4.77 5.87
C ILE A 139 3.27 -5.07 4.46
N ALA A 140 2.48 -4.72 3.47
CA ALA A 140 2.84 -4.77 2.05
C ALA A 140 3.42 -3.42 1.64
N LEU A 141 4.62 -3.40 1.07
CA LEU A 141 5.18 -2.21 0.42
C LEU A 141 5.00 -2.35 -1.08
N ILE A 142 4.37 -1.39 -1.71
CA ILE A 142 3.99 -1.45 -3.12
C ILE A 142 4.55 -0.22 -3.83
N GLN A 143 5.30 -0.46 -4.92
CA GLN A 143 5.66 0.56 -5.88
C GLN A 143 4.90 0.27 -7.16
N HIS A 144 3.99 1.17 -7.55
CA HIS A 144 3.30 1.08 -8.83
C HIS A 144 4.17 1.60 -9.99
N HIS A 145 3.87 1.16 -11.21
CA HIS A 145 4.52 1.66 -12.44
C HIS A 145 4.22 3.13 -12.69
#